data_3531e60387d75fc97c02fe04ece08c7c
#
_entry.id   3531e60387d75fc97c02fe04ece08c7c
#
_cell.length_a   1.000
_cell.length_b   1.000
_cell.length_c   1.000
_cell.angle_alpha   90.00
_cell.angle_beta   90.00
_cell.angle_gamma   90.00
#
_symmetry.space_group_name_H-M   'P 1'
#
loop_
_entity.id
_entity.type
_entity.pdbx_description
1 polymer ?
#
loop_
_entity_poly.entity_id
_entity_poly.type
_entity_poly.pdbx_seq_one_letter_code
_entity_poly.pdbx_strand_id
1 'polypeptide(L)'
;MRRAFDTLSLLLIAGTLSAQNAPAPQGDELAARFLQDIRPILESRCFKCHGPQKKKGGIDYSRLADGPAALREHRTWKKALLQVEENEMPPEGETPLAPEQRETLLRWIRGAAAYVDCSKPAEGNPGPPLIRRLNRSEYTATVRDLTGVTIDVAAEVGMPEEATGTAFDTSANALVLPPALMEKHFAAADLILDRMKPLKGAPREIVAAFARRAYRRPIKDDEFDRLMALHARAAARGDAPEKALRLPLKAVLVSPHFLFRVEREQPGAKPYRLGDPELATRLSYFLWSTMPDDELGAAAEQGKLSDPAALEAQVRRMLVHPKARALTQNFAAQWLQLRKLEFARPSTEFFPSFNNRLKQAMREEATTFLDKLREEDRSVLDLLDCDYAYLNAELAKHYGIAGVEGKDFRRVALKPQDHRGGLLGMGAILALTSHTSRTSPTLRGKWILESIFGTPPPPPPPDAGTIKEQRKGAEPKTFRELMAQHSTQPACAACHKRIDPLGFALENYDAVGAWRESQGGKPMDAAGVLPSGERFEGAAGLKQILQRSRGAFERNMIEQMMAYALGRDVQDYDECAIREIVAALEKNDHRFSTMVIGIVKSFPFQNRKNSESKD
;
A
#
# COMPACT_ATOMS: atom_id res chain seq x y z
N MET A 1 66.91 29.02 27.85
CA MET A 1 66.11 28.58 29.03
C MET A 1 64.88 27.86 28.50
N ARG A 2 64.82 26.55 28.70
CA ARG A 2 63.75 25.61 28.27
C ARG A 2 62.58 25.76 29.23
N ARG A 3 61.35 25.79 28.70
CA ARG A 3 60.14 25.38 29.43
C ARG A 3 59.33 24.45 28.56
N ALA A 4 59.18 23.23 29.07
CA ALA A 4 58.33 22.19 28.57
C ALA A 4 56.85 22.56 28.75
N PHE A 5 56.00 22.23 27.77
CA PHE A 5 54.56 22.20 27.93
C PHE A 5 54.07 20.76 27.85
N ASP A 6 53.45 20.36 28.92
CA ASP A 6 52.79 19.08 29.10
C ASP A 6 51.64 18.92 28.13
N THR A 7 51.66 17.82 27.39
CA THR A 7 50.53 17.35 26.58
C THR A 7 49.55 16.58 27.47
N LEU A 8 48.45 17.21 27.81
CA LEU A 8 47.30 16.57 28.47
C LEU A 8 46.48 15.81 27.42
N SER A 9 46.54 14.48 27.49
CA SER A 9 45.74 13.58 26.65
C SER A 9 44.28 13.66 27.05
N LEU A 10 43.47 14.29 26.19
CA LEU A 10 41.98 14.14 26.22
C LEU A 10 41.63 12.80 25.58
N LEU A 11 41.37 11.80 26.38
CA LEU A 11 40.64 10.60 25.98
C LEU A 11 39.17 10.99 25.77
N LEU A 12 38.80 11.20 24.51
CA LEU A 12 37.39 11.30 24.07
C LEU A 12 36.74 9.94 24.23
N ILE A 13 35.79 9.87 25.14
CA ILE A 13 34.84 8.78 25.27
C ILE A 13 33.92 8.82 24.04
N ALA A 14 34.33 8.12 22.98
CA ALA A 14 33.48 7.80 21.84
C ALA A 14 32.77 6.46 22.11
N GLY A 15 31.73 6.53 22.88
CA GLY A 15 30.93 5.35 23.22
C GLY A 15 29.46 5.69 23.24
N THR A 16 28.71 4.94 22.42
CA THR A 16 27.26 4.75 22.44
C THR A 16 26.37 5.67 21.59
N LEU A 17 26.51 5.59 20.25
CA LEU A 17 25.48 6.03 19.32
C LEU A 17 25.39 5.11 18.08
N SER A 18 25.56 3.79 18.25
CA SER A 18 25.49 2.81 17.16
C SER A 18 24.54 1.64 17.43
N ALA A 19 23.56 1.77 18.33
CA ALA A 19 22.72 0.63 18.72
C ALA A 19 21.40 0.49 17.92
N GLN A 20 21.08 1.37 16.97
CA GLN A 20 19.78 1.34 16.27
C GLN A 20 19.83 0.89 14.80
N ASN A 21 21.01 0.66 14.20
CA ASN A 21 21.17 0.16 12.83
C ASN A 21 22.01 -1.13 12.74
N ALA A 22 22.08 -1.93 13.79
CA ALA A 22 22.64 -3.27 13.66
C ALA A 22 21.67 -4.11 12.81
N PRO A 23 22.17 -4.85 11.79
CA PRO A 23 21.32 -5.79 11.04
C PRO A 23 20.62 -6.71 12.05
N ALA A 24 19.34 -7.02 11.78
CA ALA A 24 18.57 -7.92 12.64
C ALA A 24 19.40 -9.20 12.86
N PRO A 25 19.56 -9.69 14.11
CA PRO A 25 20.37 -10.86 14.38
C PRO A 25 19.90 -12.03 13.51
N GLN A 26 20.84 -12.76 12.93
CA GLN A 26 20.51 -13.93 12.11
C GLN A 26 19.79 -14.97 12.97
N GLY A 27 18.96 -15.82 12.37
CA GLY A 27 18.14 -16.79 13.08
C GLY A 27 18.92 -17.66 14.06
N ASP A 28 20.15 -18.07 13.69
CA ASP A 28 21.04 -18.85 14.57
C ASP A 28 21.47 -18.09 15.81
N GLU A 29 21.74 -16.80 15.71
CA GLU A 29 22.08 -15.94 16.85
C GLU A 29 20.87 -15.75 17.78
N LEU A 30 19.69 -15.50 17.23
CA LEU A 30 18.46 -15.41 18.02
C LEU A 30 18.13 -16.73 18.71
N ALA A 31 18.30 -17.85 18.01
CA ALA A 31 18.08 -19.17 18.57
C ALA A 31 19.05 -19.48 19.72
N ALA A 32 20.33 -19.16 19.55
CA ALA A 32 21.34 -19.37 20.60
C ALA A 32 21.05 -18.55 21.87
N ARG A 33 20.62 -17.28 21.70
CA ARG A 33 20.30 -16.38 22.82
C ARG A 33 19.02 -16.74 23.55
N PHE A 34 18.12 -17.53 22.95
CA PHE A 34 16.84 -17.85 23.59
C PHE A 34 17.00 -18.52 24.94
N LEU A 35 17.75 -19.62 25.00
CA LEU A 35 17.93 -20.37 26.24
C LEU A 35 18.76 -19.62 27.27
N GLN A 36 19.74 -18.87 26.81
CA GLN A 36 20.69 -18.16 27.69
C GLN A 36 20.11 -16.87 28.28
N ASP A 37 19.49 -16.02 27.46
CA ASP A 37 19.11 -14.66 27.84
C ASP A 37 17.59 -14.50 28.06
N ILE A 38 16.77 -15.19 27.29
CA ILE A 38 15.33 -14.95 27.22
C ILE A 38 14.53 -15.90 28.11
N ARG A 39 14.81 -17.19 28.04
CA ARG A 39 14.10 -18.19 28.83
C ARG A 39 14.10 -17.91 30.33
N PRO A 40 15.22 -17.48 30.97
CA PRO A 40 15.21 -17.12 32.38
C PRO A 40 14.29 -15.94 32.72
N ILE A 41 14.16 -14.96 31.79
CA ILE A 41 13.23 -13.84 31.96
C ILE A 41 11.78 -14.36 31.88
N LEU A 42 11.46 -15.21 30.90
CA LEU A 42 10.13 -15.78 30.77
C LEU A 42 9.74 -16.62 31.98
N GLU A 43 10.64 -17.46 32.48
CA GLU A 43 10.43 -18.31 33.66
C GLU A 43 10.13 -17.49 34.91
N SER A 44 10.90 -16.43 35.14
CA SER A 44 10.76 -15.61 36.33
C SER A 44 9.62 -14.61 36.29
N ARG A 45 9.16 -14.16 35.09
CA ARG A 45 8.20 -13.06 34.94
C ARG A 45 6.91 -13.42 34.20
N CYS A 46 6.94 -14.46 33.35
CA CYS A 46 5.83 -14.75 32.44
C CYS A 46 5.14 -16.09 32.71
N PHE A 47 5.85 -17.14 33.16
CA PHE A 47 5.33 -18.50 33.34
C PHE A 47 4.21 -18.60 34.37
N LYS A 48 4.16 -17.70 35.35
CA LYS A 48 3.05 -17.66 36.33
C LYS A 48 1.68 -17.54 35.65
N CYS A 49 1.61 -16.85 34.50
CA CYS A 49 0.39 -16.63 33.75
C CYS A 49 0.39 -17.29 32.37
N HIS A 50 1.55 -17.51 31.76
CA HIS A 50 1.77 -18.08 30.43
C HIS A 50 2.66 -19.33 30.49
N GLY A 51 2.33 -20.27 31.35
CA GLY A 51 3.05 -21.50 31.61
C GLY A 51 2.13 -22.73 31.64
N PRO A 52 2.63 -23.89 32.11
CA PRO A 52 1.90 -25.15 31.99
C PRO A 52 0.59 -25.20 32.79
N GLN A 53 0.53 -24.50 33.93
CA GLN A 53 -0.63 -24.50 34.81
C GLN A 53 -1.68 -23.42 34.43
N LYS A 54 -1.24 -22.31 33.84
CA LYS A 54 -2.10 -21.20 33.45
C LYS A 54 -1.69 -20.66 32.10
N LYS A 55 -2.63 -20.60 31.16
CA LYS A 55 -2.41 -20.22 29.76
C LYS A 55 -3.26 -19.01 29.39
N LYS A 56 -3.02 -17.87 30.07
CA LYS A 56 -3.74 -16.64 29.74
C LYS A 56 -3.53 -16.26 28.28
N GLY A 57 -4.60 -15.89 27.59
CA GLY A 57 -4.57 -15.60 26.16
C GLY A 57 -4.21 -16.80 25.27
N GLY A 58 -4.30 -18.03 25.78
CA GLY A 58 -3.93 -19.25 25.06
C GLY A 58 -2.42 -19.47 24.92
N ILE A 59 -1.59 -18.65 25.58
CA ILE A 59 -0.13 -18.68 25.45
C ILE A 59 0.50 -19.54 26.55
N ASP A 60 1.41 -20.42 26.15
CA ASP A 60 2.20 -21.31 27.02
C ASP A 60 3.68 -21.31 26.59
N TYR A 61 4.47 -20.42 27.17
CA TYR A 61 5.90 -20.30 26.85
C TYR A 61 6.75 -21.48 27.38
N SER A 62 6.23 -22.30 28.31
CA SER A 62 6.97 -23.46 28.81
C SER A 62 7.20 -24.55 27.76
N ARG A 63 6.40 -24.54 26.69
CA ARG A 63 6.53 -25.47 25.55
C ARG A 63 7.70 -25.14 24.62
N LEU A 64 8.29 -23.98 24.75
CA LEU A 64 9.40 -23.53 23.90
C LEU A 64 10.70 -24.19 24.41
N ALA A 65 10.96 -25.39 23.92
CA ALA A 65 12.07 -26.22 24.40
C ALA A 65 13.44 -25.64 24.04
N ASP A 66 13.56 -25.00 22.87
CA ASP A 66 14.79 -24.49 22.31
C ASP A 66 14.57 -23.21 21.48
N GLY A 67 15.65 -22.60 21.02
CA GLY A 67 15.61 -21.40 20.20
C GLY A 67 14.84 -21.57 18.88
N PRO A 68 15.09 -22.61 18.10
CA PRO A 68 14.31 -22.89 16.89
C PRO A 68 12.80 -23.04 17.13
N ALA A 69 12.40 -23.71 18.24
CA ALA A 69 11.00 -23.79 18.64
C ALA A 69 10.40 -22.43 18.97
N ALA A 70 11.18 -21.60 19.69
CA ALA A 70 10.77 -20.25 20.02
C ALA A 70 10.60 -19.37 18.76
N LEU A 71 11.51 -19.44 17.79
CA LEU A 71 11.43 -18.66 16.56
C LEU A 71 10.25 -19.05 15.67
N ARG A 72 9.78 -20.30 15.72
CA ARG A 72 8.55 -20.70 15.00
C ARG A 72 7.28 -20.00 15.52
N GLU A 73 7.31 -19.49 16.75
CA GLU A 73 6.17 -18.81 17.39
C GLU A 73 6.13 -17.29 17.11
N HIS A 74 6.63 -16.85 15.94
CA HIS A 74 6.73 -15.45 15.57
C HIS A 74 5.41 -14.65 15.73
N ARG A 75 4.24 -15.27 15.49
CA ARG A 75 2.93 -14.64 15.69
C ARG A 75 2.64 -14.35 17.18
N THR A 76 3.06 -15.24 18.05
CA THR A 76 2.98 -15.04 19.51
C THR A 76 3.88 -13.90 19.93
N TRP A 77 5.09 -13.82 19.36
CA TRP A 77 6.03 -12.75 19.65
C TRP A 77 5.59 -11.38 19.12
N LYS A 78 4.90 -11.31 17.96
CA LYS A 78 4.29 -10.06 17.47
C LYS A 78 3.27 -9.49 18.47
N LYS A 79 2.44 -10.35 19.08
CA LYS A 79 1.49 -9.93 20.11
C LYS A 79 2.20 -9.53 21.40
N ALA A 80 3.19 -10.30 21.82
CA ALA A 80 3.96 -10.03 23.03
C ALA A 80 4.74 -8.72 22.92
N LEU A 81 5.27 -8.39 21.74
CA LEU A 81 6.02 -7.16 21.48
C LEU A 81 5.22 -5.92 21.88
N LEU A 82 4.01 -5.78 21.38
CA LEU A 82 3.13 -4.64 21.68
C LEU A 82 2.87 -4.53 23.19
N GLN A 83 2.53 -5.64 23.83
CA GLN A 83 2.18 -5.67 25.24
C GLN A 83 3.37 -5.29 26.15
N VAL A 84 4.59 -5.72 25.77
CA VAL A 84 5.80 -5.37 26.53
C VAL A 84 6.24 -3.94 26.21
N GLU A 85 6.12 -3.47 24.97
CA GLU A 85 6.43 -2.08 24.58
C GLU A 85 5.52 -1.05 25.27
N GLU A 86 4.25 -1.38 25.43
CA GLU A 86 3.24 -0.53 26.06
C GLU A 86 3.20 -0.64 27.59
N ASN A 87 4.09 -1.49 28.18
CA ASN A 87 4.13 -1.82 29.62
C ASN A 87 2.83 -2.47 30.15
N GLU A 88 2.04 -3.11 29.27
CA GLU A 88 0.88 -3.89 29.67
C GLU A 88 1.28 -5.28 30.22
N MET A 89 2.51 -5.72 29.96
CA MET A 89 3.09 -6.96 30.48
C MET A 89 4.48 -6.73 31.12
N PRO A 90 4.69 -7.23 32.34
CA PRO A 90 3.73 -7.86 33.27
C PRO A 90 2.60 -6.92 33.69
N PRO A 91 1.40 -7.45 33.98
CA PRO A 91 0.24 -6.60 34.33
C PRO A 91 0.42 -5.94 35.70
N GLU A 92 -0.36 -4.90 35.97
CA GLU A 92 -0.39 -4.20 37.25
C GLU A 92 -0.60 -5.19 38.41
N GLY A 93 0.19 -5.03 39.49
CA GLY A 93 0.20 -5.93 40.64
C GLY A 93 1.18 -7.11 40.54
N GLU A 94 1.80 -7.34 39.40
CA GLU A 94 2.90 -8.32 39.24
C GLU A 94 4.26 -7.61 39.29
N THR A 95 5.34 -8.38 39.56
CA THR A 95 6.69 -7.83 39.61
C THR A 95 7.13 -7.32 38.23
N PRO A 96 7.44 -6.03 38.07
CA PRO A 96 7.83 -5.47 36.77
C PRO A 96 9.17 -6.04 36.27
N LEU A 97 9.39 -5.93 34.95
CA LEU A 97 10.69 -6.22 34.35
C LEU A 97 11.73 -5.16 34.81
N ALA A 98 12.90 -5.61 35.23
CA ALA A 98 14.03 -4.69 35.41
C ALA A 98 14.37 -4.03 34.05
N PRO A 99 14.87 -2.78 34.02
CA PRO A 99 15.16 -2.08 32.77
C PRO A 99 16.02 -2.89 31.79
N GLU A 100 17.07 -3.55 32.28
CA GLU A 100 17.95 -4.39 31.47
C GLU A 100 17.25 -5.66 30.93
N GLN A 101 16.42 -6.29 31.77
CA GLN A 101 15.61 -7.44 31.35
C GLN A 101 14.62 -7.03 30.25
N ARG A 102 13.99 -5.87 30.40
CA ARG A 102 13.04 -5.33 29.43
C ARG A 102 13.71 -5.04 28.10
N GLU A 103 14.87 -4.40 28.11
CA GLU A 103 15.63 -4.08 26.91
C GLU A 103 16.09 -5.36 26.18
N THR A 104 16.63 -6.32 26.91
CA THR A 104 17.07 -7.61 26.39
C THR A 104 15.91 -8.38 25.76
N LEU A 105 14.78 -8.45 26.47
CA LEU A 105 13.58 -9.11 25.99
C LEU A 105 13.01 -8.44 24.74
N LEU A 106 12.86 -7.11 24.74
CA LEU A 106 12.35 -6.36 23.60
C LEU A 106 13.25 -6.50 22.36
N ARG A 107 14.55 -6.41 22.53
CA ARG A 107 15.53 -6.59 21.44
C ARG A 107 15.37 -7.97 20.79
N TRP A 108 15.28 -9.00 21.62
CA TRP A 108 15.11 -10.36 21.13
C TRP A 108 13.71 -10.58 20.51
N ILE A 109 12.64 -10.14 21.16
CA ILE A 109 11.26 -10.30 20.64
C ILE A 109 11.11 -9.61 19.28
N ARG A 110 11.68 -8.42 19.08
CA ARG A 110 11.67 -7.75 17.78
C ARG A 110 12.28 -8.62 16.67
N GLY A 111 13.42 -9.22 16.96
CA GLY A 111 14.04 -10.17 16.04
C GLY A 111 13.19 -11.42 15.80
N ALA A 112 12.68 -12.03 16.87
CA ALA A 112 11.88 -13.25 16.79
C ALA A 112 10.51 -13.02 16.13
N ALA A 113 9.88 -11.87 16.36
CA ALA A 113 8.63 -11.47 15.72
C ALA A 113 8.78 -11.23 14.21
N ALA A 114 9.97 -10.79 13.78
CA ALA A 114 10.32 -10.59 12.39
C ALA A 114 10.98 -11.83 11.74
N TYR A 115 11.24 -12.88 12.53
CA TYR A 115 11.92 -14.05 12.01
C TYR A 115 11.01 -14.90 11.15
N VAL A 116 11.46 -15.17 9.92
CA VAL A 116 10.90 -16.18 9.03
C VAL A 116 12.07 -16.96 8.45
N ASP A 117 11.99 -18.28 8.47
CA ASP A 117 13.00 -19.14 7.87
C ASP A 117 12.86 -19.13 6.34
N CYS A 118 13.78 -18.41 5.69
CA CYS A 118 13.85 -18.31 4.24
C CYS A 118 14.84 -19.29 3.59
N SER A 119 15.38 -20.25 4.34
CA SER A 119 16.35 -21.23 3.82
C SER A 119 15.74 -22.22 2.83
N LYS A 120 14.40 -22.32 2.81
CA LYS A 120 13.65 -23.26 1.97
C LYS A 120 12.63 -22.55 1.07
N PRO A 121 13.03 -21.69 0.15
CA PRO A 121 12.07 -20.93 -0.68
C PRO A 121 11.19 -21.84 -1.57
N ALA A 122 11.67 -23.03 -1.97
CA ALA A 122 10.90 -23.97 -2.78
C ALA A 122 9.69 -24.60 -2.04
N GLU A 123 9.66 -24.58 -0.72
CA GLU A 123 8.54 -25.00 0.11
C GLU A 123 7.60 -23.80 0.44
N GLY A 124 7.79 -22.66 -0.21
CA GLY A 124 7.05 -21.42 0.03
C GLY A 124 5.52 -21.60 -0.06
N ASN A 125 4.82 -20.79 0.71
CA ASN A 125 3.36 -20.73 0.66
C ASN A 125 2.92 -19.54 -0.22
N PRO A 126 2.28 -19.75 -1.39
CA PRO A 126 1.81 -18.65 -2.23
C PRO A 126 0.54 -17.98 -1.71
N GLY A 127 0.01 -18.46 -0.59
CA GLY A 127 -1.26 -18.05 -0.04
C GLY A 127 -2.44 -18.90 -0.52
N PRO A 128 -3.65 -18.63 -0.02
CA PRO A 128 -4.86 -19.35 -0.41
C PRO A 128 -5.20 -19.06 -1.88
N PRO A 129 -5.87 -20.00 -2.56
CA PRO A 129 -6.41 -19.72 -3.89
C PRO A 129 -7.51 -18.68 -3.79
N LEU A 130 -7.43 -17.67 -4.61
CA LEU A 130 -8.42 -16.58 -4.64
C LEU A 130 -9.20 -16.61 -5.94
N ILE A 131 -10.51 -16.51 -5.85
CA ILE A 131 -11.39 -16.20 -6.97
C ILE A 131 -11.72 -14.71 -6.86
N ARG A 132 -11.25 -13.93 -7.83
CA ARG A 132 -11.37 -12.48 -7.79
C ARG A 132 -12.19 -11.97 -8.98
N ARG A 133 -13.31 -11.32 -8.70
CA ARG A 133 -14.07 -10.57 -9.68
C ARG A 133 -13.26 -9.36 -10.16
N LEU A 134 -13.47 -8.92 -11.39
CA LEU A 134 -13.02 -7.60 -11.80
C LEU A 134 -13.72 -6.52 -10.95
N ASN A 135 -12.95 -5.59 -10.41
CA ASN A 135 -13.52 -4.41 -9.78
C ASN A 135 -14.05 -3.44 -10.86
N ARG A 136 -14.74 -2.39 -10.46
CA ARG A 136 -15.38 -1.45 -11.37
C ARG A 136 -14.41 -0.83 -12.39
N SER A 137 -13.21 -0.42 -11.95
CA SER A 137 -12.20 0.18 -12.82
C SER A 137 -11.60 -0.85 -13.79
N GLU A 138 -11.31 -2.07 -13.32
CA GLU A 138 -10.83 -3.18 -14.13
C GLU A 138 -11.87 -3.60 -15.17
N TYR A 139 -13.15 -3.65 -14.77
CA TYR A 139 -14.25 -3.97 -15.67
C TYR A 139 -14.38 -2.94 -16.80
N THR A 140 -14.44 -1.65 -16.46
CA THR A 140 -14.56 -0.56 -17.44
C THR A 140 -13.38 -0.55 -18.41
N ALA A 141 -12.14 -0.70 -17.90
CA ALA A 141 -10.94 -0.74 -18.73
C ALA A 141 -10.91 -1.99 -19.63
N THR A 142 -11.31 -3.15 -19.11
CA THR A 142 -11.38 -4.40 -19.89
C THR A 142 -12.43 -4.32 -20.98
N VAL A 143 -13.61 -3.77 -20.70
CA VAL A 143 -14.65 -3.53 -21.72
C VAL A 143 -14.13 -2.63 -22.83
N ARG A 144 -13.50 -1.52 -22.48
CA ARG A 144 -12.91 -0.60 -23.47
C ARG A 144 -11.91 -1.32 -24.38
N ASP A 145 -11.00 -2.09 -23.80
CA ASP A 145 -9.93 -2.74 -24.55
C ASP A 145 -10.40 -3.95 -25.36
N LEU A 146 -11.48 -4.61 -24.92
CA LEU A 146 -12.11 -5.71 -25.65
C LEU A 146 -12.98 -5.24 -26.82
N THR A 147 -13.75 -4.16 -26.61
CA THR A 147 -14.86 -3.80 -27.50
C THR A 147 -14.68 -2.44 -28.19
N GLY A 148 -13.75 -1.60 -27.72
CA GLY A 148 -13.59 -0.21 -28.18
C GLY A 148 -14.63 0.77 -27.62
N VAL A 149 -15.50 0.33 -26.70
CA VAL A 149 -16.49 1.19 -26.04
C VAL A 149 -15.81 2.01 -24.96
N THR A 150 -15.81 3.34 -25.09
CA THR A 150 -15.03 4.26 -24.24
C THR A 150 -15.83 4.94 -23.13
N ILE A 151 -17.16 4.74 -23.09
CA ILE A 151 -17.99 5.26 -21.99
C ILE A 151 -17.73 4.48 -20.69
N ASP A 152 -17.96 5.11 -19.55
CA ASP A 152 -17.97 4.39 -18.27
C ASP A 152 -19.26 3.57 -18.13
N VAL A 153 -19.23 2.36 -18.72
CA VAL A 153 -20.38 1.44 -18.73
C VAL A 153 -20.85 1.13 -17.31
N ALA A 154 -19.92 1.02 -16.35
CA ALA A 154 -20.27 0.73 -14.97
C ALA A 154 -21.05 1.88 -14.32
N ALA A 155 -20.67 3.14 -14.61
CA ALA A 155 -21.41 4.31 -14.15
C ALA A 155 -22.79 4.40 -14.80
N GLU A 156 -22.87 4.20 -16.12
CA GLU A 156 -24.13 4.27 -16.89
C GLU A 156 -25.21 3.30 -16.39
N VAL A 157 -24.82 2.09 -16.01
CA VAL A 157 -25.77 1.11 -15.46
C VAL A 157 -25.92 1.20 -13.94
N GLY A 158 -25.24 2.15 -13.29
CA GLY A 158 -25.31 2.36 -11.84
C GLY A 158 -24.72 1.20 -11.04
N MET A 159 -23.54 0.68 -11.44
CA MET A 159 -22.80 -0.25 -10.60
C MET A 159 -22.28 0.49 -9.35
N PRO A 160 -22.40 -0.11 -8.15
CA PRO A 160 -21.90 0.51 -6.93
C PRO A 160 -20.37 0.62 -6.94
N GLU A 161 -19.84 1.56 -6.16
CA GLU A 161 -18.42 1.58 -5.79
C GLU A 161 -18.09 0.37 -4.91
N GLU A 162 -16.85 -0.09 -4.99
CA GLU A 162 -16.40 -1.21 -4.16
C GLU A 162 -16.26 -0.78 -2.69
N ALA A 163 -16.72 -1.63 -1.77
CA ALA A 163 -16.54 -1.42 -0.34
C ALA A 163 -15.10 -1.79 0.03
N THR A 164 -14.23 -0.81 0.13
CA THR A 164 -12.79 -1.05 0.33
C THR A 164 -12.37 -1.14 1.81
N GLY A 165 -13.13 -0.56 2.74
CA GLY A 165 -12.69 -0.52 4.14
C GLY A 165 -11.25 -0.01 4.25
N THR A 166 -10.35 -0.84 4.80
CA THR A 166 -8.90 -0.60 4.88
C THR A 166 -8.10 -1.29 3.76
N ALA A 167 -8.72 -2.19 2.99
CA ALA A 167 -8.09 -2.94 1.91
C ALA A 167 -8.17 -2.20 0.57
N PHE A 168 -7.39 -2.67 -0.41
CA PHE A 168 -7.51 -2.21 -1.79
C PHE A 168 -8.81 -2.73 -2.43
N ASP A 169 -9.33 -1.99 -3.40
CA ASP A 169 -10.47 -2.40 -4.22
C ASP A 169 -10.18 -3.62 -5.12
N THR A 170 -8.96 -4.12 -5.10
CA THR A 170 -8.52 -5.37 -5.69
C THR A 170 -8.61 -6.56 -4.75
N SER A 171 -8.93 -6.37 -3.48
CA SER A 171 -9.01 -7.46 -2.49
C SER A 171 -10.16 -8.42 -2.79
N ALA A 172 -9.85 -9.72 -2.89
CA ALA A 172 -10.83 -10.75 -3.19
C ALA A 172 -11.99 -10.80 -2.17
N ASN A 173 -11.70 -10.51 -0.90
CA ASN A 173 -12.70 -10.50 0.17
C ASN A 173 -13.75 -9.40 0.02
N ALA A 174 -13.42 -8.30 -0.67
CA ALA A 174 -14.32 -7.18 -0.93
C ALA A 174 -15.16 -7.38 -2.22
N LEU A 175 -14.71 -8.27 -3.12
CA LEU A 175 -15.25 -8.42 -4.47
C LEU A 175 -16.32 -9.50 -4.58
N VAL A 176 -17.40 -9.36 -3.83
CA VAL A 176 -18.59 -10.23 -3.91
C VAL A 176 -19.44 -9.92 -5.16
N LEU A 177 -20.22 -10.90 -5.64
CA LEU A 177 -21.15 -10.74 -6.75
C LEU A 177 -22.58 -11.04 -6.28
N PRO A 178 -23.28 -10.10 -5.64
CA PRO A 178 -24.68 -10.27 -5.27
C PRO A 178 -25.58 -10.26 -6.51
N PRO A 179 -26.81 -10.83 -6.45
CA PRO A 179 -27.74 -10.89 -7.56
C PRO A 179 -28.00 -9.53 -8.21
N ALA A 180 -28.19 -8.47 -7.44
CA ALA A 180 -28.40 -7.13 -7.94
C ALA A 180 -27.23 -6.60 -8.82
N LEU A 181 -25.98 -6.95 -8.45
CA LEU A 181 -24.83 -6.60 -9.28
C LEU A 181 -24.77 -7.44 -10.56
N MET A 182 -25.20 -8.71 -10.50
CA MET A 182 -25.29 -9.54 -11.71
C MET A 182 -26.33 -8.97 -12.71
N GLU A 183 -27.47 -8.43 -12.25
CA GLU A 183 -28.42 -7.73 -13.09
C GLU A 183 -27.79 -6.51 -13.78
N LYS A 184 -26.92 -5.76 -13.07
CA LYS A 184 -26.16 -4.66 -13.67
C LYS A 184 -25.19 -5.14 -14.75
N HIS A 185 -24.57 -6.31 -14.58
CA HIS A 185 -23.71 -6.89 -15.63
C HIS A 185 -24.53 -7.31 -16.87
N PHE A 186 -25.75 -7.80 -16.72
CA PHE A 186 -26.64 -8.06 -17.87
C PHE A 186 -27.00 -6.77 -18.61
N ALA A 187 -27.37 -5.72 -17.89
CA ALA A 187 -27.65 -4.41 -18.46
C ALA A 187 -26.41 -3.80 -19.15
N ALA A 188 -25.26 -3.93 -18.52
CA ALA A 188 -23.99 -3.49 -19.09
C ALA A 188 -23.66 -4.24 -20.41
N ALA A 189 -23.88 -5.56 -20.45
CA ALA A 189 -23.64 -6.34 -21.66
C ALA A 189 -24.54 -5.88 -22.83
N ASP A 190 -25.81 -5.56 -22.57
CA ASP A 190 -26.71 -4.99 -23.60
C ASP A 190 -26.20 -3.63 -24.07
N LEU A 191 -25.87 -2.73 -23.14
CA LEU A 191 -25.35 -1.39 -23.47
C LEU A 191 -24.03 -1.46 -24.27
N ILE A 192 -23.13 -2.37 -23.92
CA ILE A 192 -21.86 -2.60 -24.62
C ILE A 192 -22.14 -3.01 -26.06
N LEU A 193 -23.03 -4.00 -26.28
CA LEU A 193 -23.39 -4.50 -27.61
C LEU A 193 -24.13 -3.48 -28.46
N ASP A 194 -24.84 -2.54 -27.85
CA ASP A 194 -25.49 -1.42 -28.53
C ASP A 194 -24.50 -0.34 -28.99
N ARG A 195 -23.41 -0.15 -28.24
CA ARG A 195 -22.41 0.88 -28.53
C ARG A 195 -21.18 0.37 -29.28
N MET A 196 -20.97 -0.94 -29.29
CA MET A 196 -19.86 -1.57 -29.98
C MET A 196 -20.02 -1.47 -31.49
N LYS A 197 -18.93 -1.19 -32.21
CA LYS A 197 -18.93 -1.24 -33.68
C LYS A 197 -19.19 -2.65 -34.17
N PRO A 198 -19.93 -2.83 -35.26
CA PRO A 198 -20.17 -4.15 -35.86
C PRO A 198 -18.85 -4.88 -36.17
N LEU A 199 -18.77 -6.12 -35.74
CA LEU A 199 -17.63 -7.00 -36.02
C LEU A 199 -17.75 -7.57 -37.43
N LYS A 200 -16.63 -7.64 -38.15
CA LYS A 200 -16.56 -8.17 -39.53
C LYS A 200 -15.96 -9.57 -39.51
N GLY A 201 -16.55 -10.48 -40.31
CA GLY A 201 -16.05 -11.86 -40.47
C GLY A 201 -17.15 -12.89 -40.31
N ALA A 202 -16.81 -14.17 -40.42
CA ALA A 202 -17.75 -15.27 -40.20
C ALA A 202 -18.11 -15.37 -38.70
N PRO A 203 -19.38 -15.70 -38.36
CA PRO A 203 -19.81 -15.79 -36.96
C PRO A 203 -18.92 -16.67 -36.08
N ARG A 204 -18.42 -17.78 -36.60
CA ARG A 204 -17.48 -18.67 -35.86
C ARG A 204 -16.17 -17.99 -35.52
N GLU A 205 -15.58 -17.26 -36.44
CA GLU A 205 -14.35 -16.52 -36.25
C GLU A 205 -14.53 -15.38 -35.24
N ILE A 206 -15.61 -14.62 -35.35
CA ILE A 206 -15.94 -13.54 -34.44
C ILE A 206 -16.10 -14.05 -33.01
N VAL A 207 -16.91 -15.10 -32.80
CA VAL A 207 -17.19 -15.65 -31.47
C VAL A 207 -15.90 -16.25 -30.87
N ALA A 208 -15.08 -16.98 -31.65
CA ALA A 208 -13.82 -17.55 -31.18
C ALA A 208 -12.83 -16.46 -30.74
N ALA A 209 -12.62 -15.44 -31.59
CA ALA A 209 -11.70 -14.35 -31.29
C ALA A 209 -12.16 -13.52 -30.09
N PHE A 210 -13.45 -13.18 -30.02
CA PHE A 210 -14.02 -12.42 -28.94
C PHE A 210 -13.93 -13.16 -27.61
N ALA A 211 -14.33 -14.44 -27.56
CA ALA A 211 -14.30 -15.25 -26.35
C ALA A 211 -12.85 -15.51 -25.87
N ARG A 212 -11.91 -15.78 -26.79
CA ARG A 212 -10.48 -15.94 -26.47
C ARG A 212 -9.93 -14.70 -25.76
N ARG A 213 -10.20 -13.51 -26.30
CA ARG A 213 -9.75 -12.25 -25.68
C ARG A 213 -10.47 -11.98 -24.37
N ALA A 214 -11.79 -12.15 -24.31
CA ALA A 214 -12.59 -11.94 -23.10
C ALA A 214 -12.19 -12.87 -21.95
N TYR A 215 -11.90 -14.15 -22.22
CA TYR A 215 -11.48 -15.14 -21.23
C TYR A 215 -9.98 -15.12 -20.95
N ARG A 216 -9.22 -14.31 -21.73
CA ARG A 216 -7.76 -14.11 -21.54
C ARG A 216 -6.96 -15.41 -21.63
N ARG A 217 -7.47 -16.39 -22.38
CA ARG A 217 -6.89 -17.71 -22.63
C ARG A 217 -7.48 -18.34 -23.89
N PRO A 218 -6.86 -19.39 -24.44
CA PRO A 218 -7.51 -20.20 -25.46
C PRO A 218 -8.86 -20.71 -24.96
N ILE A 219 -9.86 -20.64 -25.83
CA ILE A 219 -11.20 -21.20 -25.57
C ILE A 219 -11.18 -22.71 -25.78
N LYS A 220 -11.88 -23.48 -24.93
CA LYS A 220 -12.05 -24.92 -25.12
C LYS A 220 -13.13 -25.21 -26.14
N ASP A 221 -13.06 -26.37 -26.81
CA ASP A 221 -14.02 -26.77 -27.84
C ASP A 221 -15.45 -26.82 -27.29
N ASP A 222 -15.65 -27.38 -26.11
CA ASP A 222 -16.95 -27.47 -25.47
C ASP A 222 -17.53 -26.10 -25.08
N GLU A 223 -16.68 -25.14 -24.70
CA GLU A 223 -17.09 -23.75 -24.44
C GLU A 223 -17.51 -23.05 -25.74
N PHE A 224 -16.72 -23.26 -26.81
CA PHE A 224 -17.00 -22.71 -28.12
C PHE A 224 -18.31 -23.27 -28.71
N ASP A 225 -18.53 -24.57 -28.63
CA ASP A 225 -19.73 -25.23 -29.12
C ASP A 225 -21.00 -24.75 -28.41
N ARG A 226 -20.92 -24.53 -27.08
CA ARG A 226 -22.04 -23.91 -26.33
C ARG A 226 -22.36 -22.51 -26.81
N LEU A 227 -21.35 -21.67 -27.11
CA LEU A 227 -21.58 -20.33 -27.66
C LEU A 227 -22.18 -20.37 -29.06
N MET A 228 -21.68 -21.29 -29.91
CA MET A 228 -22.23 -21.44 -31.27
C MET A 228 -23.66 -22.01 -31.28
N ALA A 229 -24.02 -22.86 -30.30
CA ALA A 229 -25.39 -23.32 -30.13
C ALA A 229 -26.36 -22.15 -29.81
N LEU A 230 -25.90 -21.12 -29.06
CA LEU A 230 -26.71 -19.90 -28.85
C LEU A 230 -26.90 -19.12 -30.16
N HIS A 231 -25.88 -18.98 -30.98
CA HIS A 231 -25.98 -18.36 -32.31
C HIS A 231 -26.99 -19.13 -33.20
N ALA A 232 -26.85 -20.46 -33.27
CA ALA A 232 -27.73 -21.31 -34.06
C ALA A 232 -29.21 -21.18 -33.64
N ARG A 233 -29.49 -21.14 -32.33
CA ARG A 233 -30.86 -20.92 -31.80
C ARG A 233 -31.43 -19.56 -32.22
N ALA A 234 -30.63 -18.49 -32.19
CA ALA A 234 -31.07 -17.16 -32.63
C ALA A 234 -31.35 -17.15 -34.16
N ALA A 235 -30.47 -17.75 -34.96
CA ALA A 235 -30.66 -17.88 -36.39
C ALA A 235 -31.92 -18.70 -36.75
N ALA A 236 -32.17 -19.81 -36.04
CA ALA A 236 -33.37 -20.65 -36.23
C ALA A 236 -34.68 -19.93 -35.89
N ARG A 237 -34.65 -18.87 -35.03
CA ARG A 237 -35.80 -18.01 -34.76
C ARG A 237 -36.06 -16.99 -35.89
N GLY A 238 -35.18 -16.89 -36.89
CA GLY A 238 -35.25 -15.89 -37.94
C GLY A 238 -34.61 -14.55 -37.58
N ASP A 239 -33.78 -14.48 -36.53
CA ASP A 239 -33.06 -13.27 -36.20
C ASP A 239 -32.09 -12.90 -37.35
N ALA A 240 -31.99 -11.61 -37.69
CA ALA A 240 -30.98 -11.13 -38.63
C ALA A 240 -29.55 -11.52 -38.18
N PRO A 241 -28.60 -11.76 -39.10
CA PRO A 241 -27.25 -12.27 -38.76
C PRO A 241 -26.54 -11.49 -37.64
N GLU A 242 -26.63 -10.16 -37.67
CA GLU A 242 -26.05 -9.30 -36.63
C GLU A 242 -26.72 -9.49 -35.26
N LYS A 243 -28.05 -9.65 -35.26
CA LYS A 243 -28.82 -9.88 -34.06
C LYS A 243 -28.61 -11.29 -33.51
N ALA A 244 -28.47 -12.29 -34.38
CA ALA A 244 -28.16 -13.66 -33.99
C ALA A 244 -26.77 -13.75 -33.30
N LEU A 245 -25.81 -12.93 -33.75
CA LEU A 245 -24.46 -12.86 -33.15
C LEU A 245 -24.46 -12.22 -31.75
N ARG A 246 -25.41 -11.34 -31.43
CA ARG A 246 -25.46 -10.68 -30.11
C ARG A 246 -25.60 -11.66 -28.95
N LEU A 247 -26.33 -12.75 -29.12
CA LEU A 247 -26.63 -13.69 -28.06
C LEU A 247 -25.37 -14.41 -27.53
N PRO A 248 -24.50 -15.02 -28.36
CA PRO A 248 -23.25 -15.58 -27.87
C PRO A 248 -22.28 -14.52 -27.31
N LEU A 249 -22.19 -13.31 -27.89
CA LEU A 249 -21.36 -12.25 -27.37
C LEU A 249 -21.84 -11.76 -25.99
N LYS A 250 -23.17 -11.63 -25.80
CA LYS A 250 -23.74 -11.33 -24.48
C LYS A 250 -23.41 -12.42 -23.47
N ALA A 251 -23.50 -13.70 -23.84
CA ALA A 251 -23.17 -14.83 -23.00
C ALA A 251 -21.68 -14.78 -22.56
N VAL A 252 -20.77 -14.35 -23.44
CA VAL A 252 -19.37 -14.14 -23.08
C VAL A 252 -19.23 -13.01 -22.06
N LEU A 253 -19.87 -11.86 -22.25
CA LEU A 253 -19.75 -10.69 -21.37
C LEU A 253 -20.33 -10.88 -19.97
N VAL A 254 -21.25 -11.84 -19.79
CA VAL A 254 -21.82 -12.18 -18.48
C VAL A 254 -21.24 -13.47 -17.88
N SER A 255 -20.31 -14.11 -18.59
CA SER A 255 -19.67 -15.35 -18.17
C SER A 255 -18.78 -15.14 -16.94
N PRO A 256 -18.74 -16.08 -15.98
CA PRO A 256 -17.73 -16.06 -14.93
C PRO A 256 -16.30 -15.99 -15.47
N HIS A 257 -16.00 -16.56 -16.63
CA HIS A 257 -14.67 -16.47 -17.25
C HIS A 257 -14.29 -15.07 -17.71
N PHE A 258 -15.27 -14.20 -17.95
CA PHE A 258 -15.04 -12.79 -18.23
C PHE A 258 -15.01 -11.97 -16.93
N LEU A 259 -16.02 -12.15 -16.08
CA LEU A 259 -16.21 -11.34 -14.87
C LEU A 259 -15.18 -11.62 -13.78
N PHE A 260 -14.58 -12.80 -13.75
CA PHE A 260 -13.60 -13.21 -12.77
C PHE A 260 -12.24 -13.49 -13.40
N ARG A 261 -11.21 -13.36 -12.60
CA ARG A 261 -9.85 -13.80 -12.91
C ARG A 261 -9.71 -15.24 -12.42
N VAL A 262 -10.03 -16.19 -13.30
CA VAL A 262 -10.01 -17.62 -12.98
C VAL A 262 -8.62 -18.17 -13.25
N GLU A 263 -8.04 -18.81 -12.25
CA GLU A 263 -6.77 -19.54 -12.35
C GLU A 263 -7.07 -21.03 -12.27
N ARG A 264 -6.55 -21.82 -13.20
CA ARG A 264 -6.84 -23.27 -13.27
C ARG A 264 -6.19 -24.00 -12.11
N GLU A 265 -6.94 -24.90 -11.51
CA GLU A 265 -6.42 -25.83 -10.53
C GLU A 265 -5.64 -26.95 -11.21
N GLN A 266 -4.52 -27.34 -10.56
CA GLN A 266 -3.73 -28.49 -10.96
C GLN A 266 -3.88 -29.58 -9.90
N PRO A 267 -3.83 -30.88 -10.28
CA PRO A 267 -3.92 -31.95 -9.30
C PRO A 267 -2.80 -31.88 -8.25
N GLY A 268 -3.15 -32.09 -6.98
CA GLY A 268 -2.20 -32.19 -5.88
C GLY A 268 -2.30 -31.07 -4.86
N ALA A 269 -1.69 -31.29 -3.70
CA ALA A 269 -1.70 -30.36 -2.56
C ALA A 269 -0.47 -29.41 -2.53
N LYS A 270 0.56 -29.70 -3.33
CA LYS A 270 1.78 -28.87 -3.36
C LYS A 270 1.55 -27.59 -4.17
N PRO A 271 2.26 -26.49 -3.82
CA PRO A 271 2.30 -25.32 -4.66
C PRO A 271 2.80 -25.64 -6.08
N TYR A 272 2.21 -25.00 -7.06
CA TYR A 272 2.56 -25.13 -8.47
C TYR A 272 2.64 -23.76 -9.14
N ARG A 273 3.46 -23.68 -10.19
CA ARG A 273 3.58 -22.48 -10.98
C ARG A 273 2.32 -22.29 -11.84
N LEU A 274 1.86 -21.05 -11.93
CA LEU A 274 0.77 -20.67 -12.83
C LEU A 274 1.14 -20.93 -14.30
N GLY A 275 0.14 -21.27 -15.10
CA GLY A 275 0.27 -21.24 -16.54
C GLY A 275 0.52 -19.82 -17.06
N ASP A 276 1.17 -19.73 -18.22
CA ASP A 276 1.51 -18.43 -18.80
C ASP A 276 0.30 -17.53 -19.09
N PRO A 277 -0.90 -18.02 -19.51
CA PRO A 277 -2.10 -17.19 -19.64
C PRO A 277 -2.59 -16.59 -18.31
N GLU A 278 -2.53 -17.38 -17.23
CA GLU A 278 -2.87 -16.91 -15.89
C GLU A 278 -1.85 -15.87 -15.40
N LEU A 279 -0.55 -16.11 -15.64
CA LEU A 279 0.52 -15.17 -15.30
C LEU A 279 0.41 -13.86 -16.09
N ALA A 280 0.13 -13.93 -17.41
CA ALA A 280 -0.15 -12.75 -18.23
C ALA A 280 -1.35 -11.95 -17.70
N THR A 281 -2.39 -12.64 -17.26
CA THR A 281 -3.56 -12.02 -16.63
C THR A 281 -3.20 -11.34 -15.32
N ARG A 282 -2.45 -12.00 -14.42
CA ARG A 282 -1.97 -11.37 -13.18
C ARG A 282 -1.17 -10.11 -13.47
N LEU A 283 -0.23 -10.20 -14.41
CA LEU A 283 0.66 -9.11 -14.78
C LEU A 283 -0.11 -7.91 -15.37
N SER A 284 -1.02 -8.15 -16.33
CA SER A 284 -1.75 -7.07 -16.97
C SER A 284 -2.71 -6.35 -16.03
N TYR A 285 -3.42 -7.07 -15.18
CA TYR A 285 -4.31 -6.45 -14.19
C TYR A 285 -3.54 -5.76 -13.05
N PHE A 286 -2.36 -6.25 -12.71
CA PHE A 286 -1.49 -5.56 -11.76
C PHE A 286 -1.01 -4.21 -12.31
N LEU A 287 -0.45 -4.19 -13.54
CA LEU A 287 0.20 -3.00 -14.07
C LEU A 287 -0.74 -2.05 -14.81
N TRP A 288 -1.78 -2.59 -15.46
CA TRP A 288 -2.67 -1.84 -16.36
C TRP A 288 -4.14 -1.82 -15.93
N SER A 289 -4.52 -2.60 -14.92
CA SER A 289 -5.92 -2.80 -14.50
C SER A 289 -6.83 -3.19 -15.66
N THR A 290 -6.32 -3.90 -16.66
CA THR A 290 -7.07 -4.37 -17.82
C THR A 290 -6.49 -5.68 -18.36
N MET A 291 -7.16 -6.26 -19.38
CA MET A 291 -6.74 -7.50 -20.02
C MET A 291 -5.37 -7.39 -20.71
N PRO A 292 -4.65 -8.52 -20.91
CA PRO A 292 -3.41 -8.55 -21.70
C PRO A 292 -3.60 -7.96 -23.10
N ASP A 293 -2.59 -7.24 -23.60
CA ASP A 293 -2.53 -6.86 -25.00
C ASP A 293 -2.08 -8.05 -25.88
N ASP A 294 -2.11 -7.86 -27.20
CA ASP A 294 -1.81 -8.93 -28.14
C ASP A 294 -0.37 -9.42 -28.02
N GLU A 295 0.60 -8.54 -27.65
CA GLU A 295 1.99 -8.93 -27.46
C GLU A 295 2.18 -9.81 -26.22
N LEU A 296 1.61 -9.40 -25.07
CA LEU A 296 1.65 -10.19 -23.85
C LEU A 296 0.89 -11.51 -24.00
N GLY A 297 -0.26 -11.48 -24.70
CA GLY A 297 -1.06 -12.66 -25.02
C GLY A 297 -0.28 -13.66 -25.88
N ALA A 298 0.40 -13.18 -26.95
CA ALA A 298 1.23 -14.02 -27.78
C ALA A 298 2.44 -14.61 -27.04
N ALA A 299 3.07 -13.84 -26.16
CA ALA A 299 4.16 -14.34 -25.32
C ALA A 299 3.68 -15.47 -24.39
N ALA A 300 2.47 -15.31 -23.81
CA ALA A 300 1.88 -16.33 -22.97
C ALA A 300 1.52 -17.62 -23.74
N GLU A 301 0.96 -17.49 -24.95
CA GLU A 301 0.62 -18.66 -25.77
C GLU A 301 1.84 -19.43 -26.24
N GLN A 302 2.98 -18.75 -26.41
CA GLN A 302 4.27 -19.36 -26.76
C GLN A 302 5.03 -19.92 -25.56
N GLY A 303 4.47 -19.86 -24.34
CA GLY A 303 5.12 -20.34 -23.11
C GLY A 303 6.36 -19.53 -22.70
N LYS A 304 6.50 -18.29 -23.21
CA LYS A 304 7.70 -17.46 -22.99
C LYS A 304 7.76 -16.80 -21.61
N LEU A 305 6.63 -16.68 -20.91
CA LEU A 305 6.61 -16.05 -19.57
C LEU A 305 7.20 -16.94 -18.49
N SER A 306 7.51 -18.19 -18.81
CA SER A 306 8.28 -19.09 -17.95
C SER A 306 9.76 -18.73 -17.89
N ASP A 307 10.30 -18.04 -18.89
CA ASP A 307 11.65 -17.49 -18.87
C ASP A 307 11.70 -16.18 -18.05
N PRO A 308 12.52 -16.11 -16.99
CA PRO A 308 12.62 -14.91 -16.14
C PRO A 308 13.07 -13.64 -16.88
N ALA A 309 13.87 -13.77 -17.95
CA ALA A 309 14.34 -12.63 -18.74
C ALA A 309 13.22 -12.10 -19.65
N ALA A 310 12.46 -13.00 -20.30
CA ALA A 310 11.32 -12.63 -21.11
C ALA A 310 10.21 -11.99 -20.25
N LEU A 311 9.94 -12.52 -19.06
CA LEU A 311 8.99 -11.94 -18.12
C LEU A 311 9.42 -10.54 -17.68
N GLU A 312 10.69 -10.34 -17.34
CA GLU A 312 11.21 -9.01 -16.99
C GLU A 312 11.12 -8.03 -18.16
N ALA A 313 11.41 -8.45 -19.37
CA ALA A 313 11.28 -7.62 -20.57
C ALA A 313 9.82 -7.13 -20.76
N GLN A 314 8.83 -8.00 -20.53
CA GLN A 314 7.43 -7.60 -20.56
C GLN A 314 7.09 -6.61 -19.43
N VAL A 315 7.57 -6.80 -18.20
CA VAL A 315 7.37 -5.85 -17.12
C VAL A 315 7.92 -4.46 -17.48
N ARG A 316 9.15 -4.39 -17.99
CA ARG A 316 9.79 -3.12 -18.38
C ARG A 316 9.03 -2.42 -19.50
N ARG A 317 8.62 -3.15 -20.54
CA ARG A 317 7.76 -2.64 -21.62
C ARG A 317 6.46 -2.09 -21.07
N MET A 318 5.81 -2.84 -20.20
CA MET A 318 4.52 -2.48 -19.63
C MET A 318 4.58 -1.25 -18.71
N LEU A 319 5.68 -1.07 -17.98
CA LEU A 319 5.84 0.07 -17.06
C LEU A 319 5.92 1.41 -17.81
N VAL A 320 6.51 1.45 -19.00
CA VAL A 320 6.58 2.69 -19.80
C VAL A 320 5.37 2.92 -20.70
N HIS A 321 4.51 1.91 -20.84
CA HIS A 321 3.29 2.02 -21.66
C HIS A 321 2.25 2.94 -21.03
N PRO A 322 1.48 3.76 -21.79
CA PRO A 322 0.47 4.68 -21.26
C PRO A 322 -0.57 4.03 -20.34
N LYS A 323 -0.92 2.76 -20.56
CA LYS A 323 -1.85 2.01 -19.68
C LYS A 323 -1.33 1.86 -18.25
N ALA A 324 -0.02 1.93 -18.01
CA ALA A 324 0.56 1.81 -16.67
C ALA A 324 0.21 3.01 -15.76
N ARG A 325 -0.37 4.07 -16.29
CA ARG A 325 -1.01 5.12 -15.50
C ARG A 325 -2.08 4.54 -14.54
N ALA A 326 -2.61 3.36 -14.84
CA ALA A 326 -3.50 2.62 -13.95
C ALA A 326 -2.87 2.35 -12.56
N LEU A 327 -1.54 2.13 -12.46
CA LEU A 327 -0.87 2.01 -11.16
C LEU A 327 -0.99 3.28 -10.33
N THR A 328 -0.84 4.45 -10.95
CA THR A 328 -1.02 5.72 -10.24
C THR A 328 -2.47 5.93 -9.83
N GLN A 329 -3.42 5.67 -10.72
CA GLN A 329 -4.85 5.92 -10.49
C GLN A 329 -5.50 4.93 -9.53
N ASN A 330 -5.08 3.67 -9.56
CA ASN A 330 -5.69 2.61 -8.77
C ASN A 330 -4.85 2.20 -7.54
N PHE A 331 -3.56 1.93 -7.68
CA PHE A 331 -2.72 1.59 -6.54
C PHE A 331 -2.36 2.82 -5.70
N ALA A 332 -1.61 3.78 -6.29
CA ALA A 332 -1.04 4.87 -5.52
C ALA A 332 -2.10 5.83 -4.96
N ALA A 333 -3.18 6.07 -5.71
CA ALA A 333 -4.28 6.91 -5.24
C ALA A 333 -5.03 6.31 -4.02
N GLN A 334 -5.06 4.98 -3.88
CA GLN A 334 -5.60 4.33 -2.70
C GLN A 334 -4.59 4.31 -1.56
N TRP A 335 -3.37 3.85 -1.81
CA TRP A 335 -2.30 3.80 -0.81
C TRP A 335 -2.06 5.15 -0.12
N LEU A 336 -1.95 6.24 -0.90
CA LEU A 336 -1.74 7.59 -0.41
C LEU A 336 -3.04 8.31 -0.03
N GLN A 337 -4.18 7.62 -0.12
CA GLN A 337 -5.52 8.14 0.20
C GLN A 337 -5.95 9.35 -0.65
N LEU A 338 -5.36 9.53 -1.84
CA LEU A 338 -5.63 10.68 -2.73
C LEU A 338 -7.11 10.78 -3.17
N ARG A 339 -7.85 9.65 -3.16
CA ARG A 339 -9.30 9.65 -3.44
C ARG A 339 -10.08 10.49 -2.42
N LYS A 340 -9.58 10.64 -1.17
CA LYS A 340 -10.20 11.48 -0.13
C LYS A 340 -10.15 12.96 -0.46
N LEU A 341 -9.23 13.42 -1.33
CA LEU A 341 -9.18 14.81 -1.77
C LEU A 341 -10.49 15.25 -2.44
N GLU A 342 -11.24 14.33 -3.05
CA GLU A 342 -12.56 14.62 -3.63
C GLU A 342 -13.52 15.20 -2.59
N PHE A 343 -13.43 14.69 -1.35
CA PHE A 343 -14.29 15.07 -0.23
C PHE A 343 -13.74 16.24 0.59
N ALA A 344 -12.52 16.69 0.31
CA ALA A 344 -11.95 17.86 0.98
C ALA A 344 -12.79 19.12 0.67
N ARG A 345 -13.20 19.82 1.72
CA ARG A 345 -14.05 21.03 1.65
C ARG A 345 -13.49 22.13 2.57
N PRO A 346 -12.26 22.63 2.33
CA PRO A 346 -11.76 23.80 3.05
C PRO A 346 -12.73 24.98 2.89
N SER A 347 -12.99 25.68 4.00
CA SER A 347 -13.89 26.85 4.00
C SER A 347 -13.25 28.01 3.27
N THR A 348 -13.96 28.61 2.32
CA THR A 348 -13.51 29.81 1.59
C THR A 348 -13.39 31.04 2.48
N GLU A 349 -14.02 31.06 3.66
CA GLU A 349 -13.85 32.09 4.67
C GLU A 349 -12.42 32.11 5.23
N PHE A 350 -11.84 30.92 5.48
CA PHE A 350 -10.48 30.77 6.02
C PHE A 350 -9.43 30.60 4.93
N PHE A 351 -9.81 30.04 3.79
CA PHE A 351 -8.91 29.70 2.68
C PHE A 351 -9.51 30.18 1.35
N PRO A 352 -9.56 31.51 1.12
CA PRO A 352 -10.24 32.09 -0.05
C PRO A 352 -9.60 31.70 -1.40
N SER A 353 -8.34 31.28 -1.40
CA SER A 353 -7.65 30.78 -2.60
C SER A 353 -8.08 29.37 -3.01
N PHE A 354 -8.71 28.60 -2.10
CA PHE A 354 -9.08 27.22 -2.40
C PHE A 354 -10.35 27.15 -3.27
N ASN A 355 -10.20 26.55 -4.43
CA ASN A 355 -11.27 26.36 -5.40
C ASN A 355 -11.08 25.02 -6.15
N ASN A 356 -12.03 24.64 -7.01
CA ASN A 356 -11.96 23.39 -7.75
C ASN A 356 -10.74 23.31 -8.70
N ARG A 357 -10.26 24.42 -9.26
CA ARG A 357 -9.07 24.43 -10.12
C ARG A 357 -7.83 24.11 -9.32
N LEU A 358 -7.65 24.76 -8.17
CA LEU A 358 -6.53 24.49 -7.26
C LEU A 358 -6.58 23.03 -6.75
N LYS A 359 -7.76 22.55 -6.34
CA LYS A 359 -7.92 21.14 -5.93
C LYS A 359 -7.54 20.16 -7.05
N GLN A 360 -7.94 20.45 -8.28
CA GLN A 360 -7.55 19.65 -9.44
C GLN A 360 -6.04 19.72 -9.69
N ALA A 361 -5.43 20.90 -9.60
CA ALA A 361 -3.99 21.08 -9.76
C ALA A 361 -3.19 20.31 -8.69
N MET A 362 -3.64 20.30 -7.44
CA MET A 362 -3.03 19.48 -6.37
C MET A 362 -3.11 17.98 -6.66
N ARG A 363 -4.23 17.51 -7.20
CA ARG A 363 -4.39 16.13 -7.62
C ARG A 363 -3.42 15.78 -8.76
N GLU A 364 -3.34 16.66 -9.76
CA GLU A 364 -2.49 16.47 -10.92
C GLU A 364 -1.00 16.53 -10.56
N GLU A 365 -0.57 17.37 -9.60
CA GLU A 365 0.77 17.34 -9.04
C GLU A 365 1.15 15.93 -8.58
N ALA A 366 0.34 15.37 -7.67
CA ALA A 366 0.62 14.07 -7.07
C ALA A 366 0.60 12.94 -8.11
N THR A 367 -0.39 12.94 -9.02
CA THR A 367 -0.48 11.91 -10.05
C THR A 367 0.62 12.03 -11.10
N THR A 368 0.99 13.25 -11.52
CA THR A 368 2.10 13.48 -12.45
C THR A 368 3.43 13.06 -11.84
N PHE A 369 3.66 13.39 -10.56
CA PHE A 369 4.87 12.99 -9.86
C PHE A 369 5.03 11.46 -9.86
N LEU A 370 3.98 10.73 -9.51
CA LEU A 370 3.96 9.27 -9.47
C LEU A 370 4.11 8.64 -10.86
N ASP A 371 3.45 9.21 -11.88
CA ASP A 371 3.59 8.79 -13.27
C ASP A 371 5.04 8.96 -13.76
N LYS A 372 5.66 10.11 -13.47
CA LYS A 372 7.04 10.38 -13.87
C LYS A 372 8.06 9.56 -13.09
N LEU A 373 7.83 9.31 -11.80
CA LEU A 373 8.66 8.39 -11.01
C LEU A 373 8.71 7.00 -11.65
N ARG A 374 7.57 6.48 -12.13
CA ARG A 374 7.45 5.21 -12.84
C ARG A 374 8.06 5.27 -14.25
N GLU A 375 7.71 6.28 -15.06
CA GLU A 375 8.13 6.41 -16.47
C GLU A 375 9.62 6.60 -16.63
N GLU A 376 10.21 7.40 -15.74
CA GLU A 376 11.64 7.72 -15.73
C GLU A 376 12.45 6.73 -14.88
N ASP A 377 11.80 5.71 -14.32
CA ASP A 377 12.40 4.70 -13.43
C ASP A 377 13.24 5.32 -12.32
N ARG A 378 12.69 6.28 -11.61
CA ARG A 378 13.39 7.02 -10.56
C ARG A 378 13.42 6.23 -9.25
N SER A 379 14.22 6.74 -8.31
CA SER A 379 14.26 6.20 -6.95
C SER A 379 12.92 6.38 -6.25
N VAL A 380 12.43 5.34 -5.59
CA VAL A 380 11.23 5.43 -4.73
C VAL A 380 11.45 6.36 -3.54
N LEU A 381 12.70 6.66 -3.18
CA LEU A 381 13.04 7.59 -2.12
C LEU A 381 12.76 9.06 -2.47
N ASP A 382 12.57 9.39 -3.76
CA ASP A 382 12.09 10.71 -4.18
C ASP A 382 10.71 11.04 -3.59
N LEU A 383 9.94 10.02 -3.20
CA LEU A 383 8.67 10.19 -2.47
C LEU A 383 8.85 10.74 -1.05
N LEU A 384 9.97 10.44 -0.42
CA LEU A 384 10.28 10.95 0.93
C LEU A 384 10.80 12.39 0.87
N ASP A 385 11.74 12.64 -0.06
CA ASP A 385 12.32 13.96 -0.29
C ASP A 385 13.01 14.03 -1.66
N CYS A 386 12.86 15.17 -2.34
CA CYS A 386 13.54 15.46 -3.60
C CYS A 386 13.63 16.97 -3.83
N ASP A 387 14.51 17.38 -4.75
CA ASP A 387 14.78 18.78 -5.13
C ASP A 387 13.95 19.27 -6.31
N TYR A 388 12.80 18.64 -6.57
CA TYR A 388 11.91 19.02 -7.67
C TYR A 388 10.44 18.76 -7.34
N ALA A 389 9.56 19.44 -8.08
CA ALA A 389 8.12 19.19 -8.11
C ALA A 389 7.61 19.28 -9.56
N TYR A 390 6.40 18.78 -9.81
CA TYR A 390 5.69 18.98 -11.08
C TYR A 390 4.59 20.01 -10.85
N LEU A 391 4.74 21.20 -11.43
CA LEU A 391 3.87 22.35 -11.18
C LEU A 391 3.35 22.93 -12.49
N ASN A 392 2.13 23.46 -12.46
CA ASN A 392 1.60 24.43 -13.41
C ASN A 392 1.55 25.83 -12.78
N ALA A 393 1.17 26.86 -13.54
CA ALA A 393 1.14 28.24 -13.05
C ALA A 393 0.24 28.44 -11.83
N GLU A 394 -0.92 27.78 -11.77
CA GLU A 394 -1.88 27.92 -10.67
C GLU A 394 -1.31 27.37 -9.36
N LEU A 395 -0.72 26.19 -9.41
CA LEU A 395 -0.15 25.56 -8.22
C LEU A 395 1.14 26.24 -7.77
N ALA A 396 2.00 26.64 -8.71
CA ALA A 396 3.21 27.39 -8.43
C ALA A 396 2.90 28.73 -7.74
N LYS A 397 1.88 29.46 -8.21
CA LYS A 397 1.39 30.68 -7.57
C LYS A 397 0.91 30.40 -6.14
N HIS A 398 0.16 29.31 -5.92
CA HIS A 398 -0.31 28.92 -4.60
C HIS A 398 0.83 28.60 -3.64
N TYR A 399 1.92 28.01 -4.16
CA TYR A 399 3.13 27.67 -3.38
C TYR A 399 4.12 28.85 -3.23
N GLY A 400 3.88 29.99 -3.89
CA GLY A 400 4.79 31.12 -3.89
C GLY A 400 6.04 30.91 -4.75
N ILE A 401 6.02 29.98 -5.70
CA ILE A 401 7.13 29.65 -6.61
C ILE A 401 6.96 30.47 -7.91
N ALA A 402 7.93 31.32 -8.19
CA ALA A 402 7.92 32.19 -9.37
C ALA A 402 8.44 31.46 -10.63
N GLY A 403 8.14 32.03 -11.82
CA GLY A 403 8.71 31.59 -13.10
C GLY A 403 8.03 30.37 -13.73
N VAL A 404 6.88 29.94 -13.22
CA VAL A 404 6.09 28.85 -13.81
C VAL A 404 4.86 29.43 -14.51
N GLU A 405 4.74 29.20 -15.82
CA GLU A 405 3.66 29.71 -16.64
C GLU A 405 2.87 28.61 -17.33
N GLY A 406 1.61 28.89 -17.70
CA GLY A 406 0.76 27.99 -18.46
C GLY A 406 0.05 26.93 -17.61
N LYS A 407 -0.74 26.09 -18.28
CA LYS A 407 -1.60 25.07 -17.64
C LYS A 407 -0.92 23.72 -17.48
N ASP A 408 0.11 23.44 -18.29
CA ASP A 408 0.76 22.14 -18.35
C ASP A 408 1.72 21.96 -17.18
N PHE A 409 1.69 20.79 -16.58
CA PHE A 409 2.61 20.42 -15.52
C PHE A 409 4.01 20.18 -16.08
N ARG A 410 5.00 20.79 -15.45
CA ARG A 410 6.42 20.65 -15.80
C ARG A 410 7.25 20.42 -14.57
N ARG A 411 8.40 19.77 -14.73
CA ARG A 411 9.39 19.63 -13.67
C ARG A 411 9.99 20.98 -13.33
N VAL A 412 9.92 21.37 -12.07
CA VAL A 412 10.44 22.59 -11.51
C VAL A 412 11.48 22.25 -10.47
N ALA A 413 12.70 22.75 -10.59
CA ALA A 413 13.72 22.62 -9.56
C ALA A 413 13.33 23.43 -8.33
N LEU A 414 13.43 22.83 -7.15
CA LEU A 414 13.09 23.44 -5.88
C LEU A 414 14.33 23.98 -5.19
N LYS A 415 14.15 25.06 -4.46
CA LYS A 415 15.15 25.64 -3.57
C LYS A 415 14.74 25.35 -2.12
N PRO A 416 15.67 25.37 -1.16
CA PRO A 416 15.35 25.14 0.26
C PRO A 416 14.23 26.05 0.80
N GLN A 417 14.19 27.32 0.35
CA GLN A 417 13.17 28.29 0.75
C GLN A 417 11.78 28.04 0.15
N ASP A 418 11.63 27.12 -0.82
CA ASP A 418 10.33 26.76 -1.36
C ASP A 418 9.59 25.81 -0.42
N HIS A 419 10.31 25.19 0.52
CA HIS A 419 9.77 24.28 1.54
C HIS A 419 8.95 23.10 0.96
N ARG A 420 9.34 22.60 -0.22
CA ARG A 420 8.63 21.54 -0.95
C ARG A 420 9.53 20.30 -1.13
N GLY A 421 9.09 19.40 -1.98
CA GLY A 421 9.77 18.14 -2.31
C GLY A 421 9.20 16.93 -1.57
N GLY A 422 9.03 15.85 -2.30
CA GLY A 422 8.39 14.61 -1.81
C GLY A 422 6.92 14.78 -1.41
N LEU A 423 6.33 13.69 -0.90
CA LEU A 423 4.90 13.63 -0.56
C LEU A 423 4.48 14.66 0.49
N LEU A 424 5.32 14.90 1.51
CA LEU A 424 4.98 15.80 2.62
C LEU A 424 4.83 17.26 2.21
N GLY A 425 5.42 17.65 1.06
CA GLY A 425 5.30 19.00 0.50
C GLY A 425 4.10 19.17 -0.44
N MET A 426 3.36 18.13 -0.78
CA MET A 426 2.26 18.20 -1.75
C MET A 426 0.98 18.74 -1.14
N GLY A 427 0.37 19.73 -1.79
CA GLY A 427 -0.90 20.31 -1.36
C GLY A 427 -2.03 19.31 -1.24
N ALA A 428 -2.06 18.28 -2.08
CA ALA A 428 -3.05 17.21 -2.01
C ALA A 428 -3.00 16.49 -0.65
N ILE A 429 -1.81 16.09 -0.17
CA ILE A 429 -1.63 15.39 1.11
C ILE A 429 -2.00 16.30 2.28
N LEU A 430 -1.57 17.54 2.23
CA LEU A 430 -1.83 18.53 3.28
C LEU A 430 -3.32 18.87 3.38
N ALA A 431 -4.03 18.94 2.25
CA ALA A 431 -5.46 19.24 2.22
C ALA A 431 -6.31 18.06 2.69
N LEU A 432 -6.01 16.82 2.24
CA LEU A 432 -6.79 15.63 2.66
C LEU A 432 -6.59 15.25 4.13
N THR A 433 -5.54 15.77 4.77
CA THR A 433 -5.20 15.55 6.19
C THR A 433 -5.53 16.77 7.07
N SER A 434 -6.41 17.64 6.61
CA SER A 434 -6.86 18.84 7.32
C SER A 434 -8.37 18.86 7.52
N HIS A 435 -8.84 19.71 8.42
CA HIS A 435 -10.27 20.00 8.62
C HIS A 435 -10.72 21.18 7.73
N THR A 436 -12.02 21.45 7.71
CA THR A 436 -12.63 22.50 6.91
C THR A 436 -12.07 23.90 7.25
N SER A 437 -11.82 24.19 8.53
CA SER A 437 -11.40 25.52 9.00
C SER A 437 -9.96 25.58 9.52
N ARG A 438 -9.25 24.46 9.63
CA ARG A 438 -7.92 24.39 10.26
C ARG A 438 -7.14 23.16 9.87
N THR A 439 -5.85 23.17 10.15
CA THR A 439 -4.97 21.99 10.11
C THR A 439 -5.32 20.94 11.17
N SER A 440 -4.80 19.75 11.00
CA SER A 440 -4.92 18.68 11.98
C SER A 440 -3.61 17.91 12.13
N PRO A 441 -2.76 18.25 13.09
CA PRO A 441 -1.55 17.47 13.38
C PRO A 441 -1.83 15.98 13.56
N THR A 442 -2.92 15.64 14.24
CA THR A 442 -3.30 14.23 14.45
C THR A 442 -3.59 13.50 13.13
N LEU A 443 -4.35 14.12 12.20
CA LEU A 443 -4.61 13.49 10.90
C LEU A 443 -3.33 13.41 10.05
N ARG A 444 -2.48 14.43 10.07
CA ARG A 444 -1.19 14.46 9.37
C ARG A 444 -0.25 13.38 9.91
N GLY A 445 -0.09 13.30 11.23
CA GLY A 445 0.74 12.28 11.88
C GLY A 445 0.21 10.87 11.66
N LYS A 446 -1.12 10.69 11.76
CA LYS A 446 -1.77 9.42 11.44
C LYS A 446 -1.48 8.98 10.00
N TRP A 447 -1.63 9.88 9.03
CA TRP A 447 -1.34 9.60 7.62
C TRP A 447 0.12 9.17 7.40
N ILE A 448 1.08 9.81 8.07
CA ILE A 448 2.49 9.43 8.02
C ILE A 448 2.69 8.02 8.56
N LEU A 449 2.10 7.69 9.71
CA LEU A 449 2.19 6.34 10.28
C LEU A 449 1.55 5.29 9.37
N GLU A 450 0.39 5.57 8.79
CA GLU A 450 -0.33 4.65 7.90
C GLU A 450 0.35 4.50 6.54
N SER A 451 0.57 5.62 5.84
CA SER A 451 0.98 5.60 4.43
C SER A 451 2.49 5.48 4.25
N ILE A 452 3.30 6.06 5.15
CA ILE A 452 4.76 6.01 5.05
C ILE A 452 5.32 4.80 5.81
N PHE A 453 4.92 4.61 7.08
CA PHE A 453 5.51 3.59 7.93
C PHE A 453 4.74 2.25 7.97
N GLY A 454 3.49 2.19 7.47
CA GLY A 454 2.67 0.98 7.54
C GLY A 454 2.29 0.55 8.97
N THR A 455 2.30 1.50 9.90
CA THR A 455 1.99 1.26 11.31
C THR A 455 0.79 2.09 11.77
N PRO A 456 -0.43 1.78 11.25
CA PRO A 456 -1.62 2.53 11.59
C PRO A 456 -1.86 2.52 13.10
N PRO A 457 -2.16 3.67 13.72
CA PRO A 457 -2.58 3.70 15.10
C PRO A 457 -3.95 3.01 15.24
N PRO A 458 -4.26 2.44 16.42
CA PRO A 458 -5.58 1.88 16.67
C PRO A 458 -6.67 2.95 16.50
N PRO A 459 -7.91 2.56 16.20
CA PRO A 459 -9.02 3.51 16.14
C PRO A 459 -9.21 4.21 17.51
N PRO A 460 -9.58 5.48 17.50
CA PRO A 460 -9.83 6.21 18.76
C PRO A 460 -10.96 5.52 19.55
N PRO A 461 -10.93 5.56 20.89
CA PRO A 461 -12.03 5.10 21.71
C PRO A 461 -13.35 5.81 21.33
N PRO A 462 -14.51 5.16 21.46
CA PRO A 462 -15.81 5.75 21.10
C PRO A 462 -16.12 7.07 21.80
N ASP A 463 -15.56 7.30 22.99
CA ASP A 463 -15.69 8.46 23.85
C ASP A 463 -14.53 9.45 23.76
N ALA A 464 -13.67 9.31 22.77
CA ALA A 464 -12.45 10.13 22.60
C ALA A 464 -12.72 11.61 22.39
N GLY A 465 -13.86 12.13 22.52
CA GLY A 465 -14.21 13.56 22.47
C GLY A 465 -13.59 14.34 21.29
N THR A 466 -14.12 15.47 20.97
CA THR A 466 -13.53 16.41 20.00
C THR A 466 -12.89 17.59 20.72
N ILE A 467 -11.79 18.11 20.20
CA ILE A 467 -11.23 19.37 20.69
C ILE A 467 -12.28 20.46 20.47
N LYS A 468 -12.77 21.02 21.56
CA LYS A 468 -13.78 22.09 21.53
C LYS A 468 -13.18 23.35 20.91
N GLU A 469 -13.92 23.98 20.02
CA GLU A 469 -13.58 25.31 19.50
C GLU A 469 -13.51 26.31 20.64
N GLN A 470 -12.55 27.26 20.53
CA GLN A 470 -12.42 28.30 21.56
C GLN A 470 -13.65 29.20 21.56
N ARG A 471 -14.12 29.54 22.75
CA ARG A 471 -15.22 30.52 22.92
C ARG A 471 -14.77 31.90 22.44
N LYS A 472 -15.64 32.63 21.75
CA LYS A 472 -15.39 34.05 21.41
C LYS A 472 -15.06 34.81 22.70
N GLY A 473 -13.92 35.51 22.72
CA GLY A 473 -13.45 36.31 23.86
C GLY A 473 -12.49 35.60 24.82
N ALA A 474 -12.17 34.30 24.62
CA ALA A 474 -11.09 33.65 25.35
C ALA A 474 -9.72 34.04 24.81
N GLU A 475 -8.69 34.04 25.66
CA GLU A 475 -7.32 34.22 25.20
C GLU A 475 -6.98 33.20 24.10
N PRO A 476 -6.42 33.63 22.95
CA PRO A 476 -6.14 32.74 21.83
C PRO A 476 -5.03 31.73 22.21
N LYS A 477 -5.43 30.47 22.41
CA LYS A 477 -4.49 29.36 22.58
C LYS A 477 -4.05 28.85 21.23
N THR A 478 -2.78 28.47 21.11
CA THR A 478 -2.28 27.74 19.95
C THR A 478 -2.95 26.36 19.90
N PHE A 479 -3.02 25.76 18.71
CA PHE A 479 -3.58 24.40 18.58
C PHE A 479 -2.77 23.39 19.40
N ARG A 480 -1.45 23.56 19.53
CA ARG A 480 -0.59 22.74 20.39
C ARG A 480 -1.01 22.82 21.87
N GLU A 481 -1.32 24.02 22.39
CA GLU A 481 -1.79 24.22 23.76
C GLU A 481 -3.15 23.53 24.02
N LEU A 482 -4.03 23.54 23.01
CA LEU A 482 -5.31 22.84 23.08
C LEU A 482 -5.13 21.31 23.07
N MET A 483 -4.24 20.82 22.21
CA MET A 483 -3.90 19.40 22.12
C MET A 483 -3.24 18.90 23.41
N ALA A 484 -2.33 19.69 24.00
CA ALA A 484 -1.67 19.33 25.25
C ALA A 484 -2.68 19.11 26.38
N GLN A 485 -3.78 19.89 26.42
CA GLN A 485 -4.85 19.70 27.40
C GLN A 485 -5.64 18.40 27.16
N HIS A 486 -5.88 18.03 25.89
CA HIS A 486 -6.58 16.79 25.53
C HIS A 486 -5.72 15.55 25.80
N SER A 487 -4.44 15.61 25.51
CA SER A 487 -3.48 14.49 25.67
C SER A 487 -3.01 14.25 27.12
N THR A 488 -3.51 14.99 28.09
CA THR A 488 -3.18 14.75 29.52
C THR A 488 -3.80 13.46 30.07
N GLN A 489 -4.85 12.95 29.47
CA GLN A 489 -5.46 11.68 29.89
C GLN A 489 -4.54 10.51 29.49
N PRO A 490 -4.21 9.57 30.42
CA PRO A 490 -3.30 8.47 30.13
C PRO A 490 -3.70 7.62 28.93
N ALA A 491 -4.97 7.35 28.75
CA ALA A 491 -5.52 6.59 27.64
C ALA A 491 -5.28 7.26 26.26
N CYS A 492 -5.24 8.60 26.22
CA CYS A 492 -5.00 9.37 25.00
C CYS A 492 -3.50 9.59 24.75
N ALA A 493 -2.72 9.75 25.83
CA ALA A 493 -1.31 10.10 25.78
C ALA A 493 -0.45 9.09 25.00
N ALA A 494 -0.74 7.78 25.12
CA ALA A 494 0.03 6.73 24.47
C ALA A 494 0.05 6.87 22.94
N CYS A 495 -1.13 7.07 22.33
CA CYS A 495 -1.27 7.27 20.88
C CYS A 495 -0.76 8.65 20.45
N HIS A 496 -1.12 9.71 21.18
CA HIS A 496 -0.75 11.08 20.81
C HIS A 496 0.75 11.34 20.83
N LYS A 497 1.53 10.71 21.75
CA LYS A 497 2.99 10.77 21.76
C LYS A 497 3.65 10.27 20.47
N ARG A 498 3.01 9.35 19.78
CA ARG A 498 3.52 8.80 18.51
C ARG A 498 3.05 9.60 17.29
N ILE A 499 1.80 10.06 17.34
CA ILE A 499 1.11 10.68 16.20
C ILE A 499 1.46 12.17 16.09
N ASP A 500 1.25 12.92 17.18
CA ASP A 500 1.25 14.38 17.13
C ASP A 500 2.60 15.01 16.77
N PRO A 501 3.76 14.52 17.24
CA PRO A 501 5.05 15.09 16.83
C PRO A 501 5.26 15.10 15.32
N LEU A 502 4.84 14.02 14.63
CA LEU A 502 4.95 13.90 13.17
C LEU A 502 4.06 14.93 12.45
N GLY A 503 2.86 15.15 12.98
CA GLY A 503 1.92 16.11 12.40
C GLY A 503 2.28 17.55 12.69
N PHE A 504 2.78 17.88 13.88
CA PHE A 504 3.23 19.22 14.23
C PHE A 504 4.39 19.71 13.35
N ALA A 505 5.27 18.81 12.90
CA ALA A 505 6.30 19.15 11.93
C ALA A 505 5.78 19.79 10.64
N LEU A 506 4.52 19.58 10.31
CA LEU A 506 3.89 20.08 9.09
C LEU A 506 3.02 21.33 9.33
N GLU A 507 3.03 21.92 10.53
CA GLU A 507 2.15 23.05 10.85
C GLU A 507 2.53 24.36 10.16
N ASN A 508 3.75 24.48 9.62
CA ASN A 508 4.09 25.56 8.70
C ASN A 508 3.29 25.52 7.38
N TYR A 509 2.64 24.40 7.05
CA TYR A 509 1.67 24.36 5.96
C TYR A 509 0.26 24.53 6.53
N ASP A 510 -0.50 25.44 5.96
CA ASP A 510 -1.91 25.61 6.32
C ASP A 510 -2.79 24.43 5.85
N ALA A 511 -4.10 24.53 6.00
CA ALA A 511 -5.01 23.44 5.65
C ALA A 511 -5.17 23.21 4.14
N VAL A 512 -4.68 24.10 3.31
CA VAL A 512 -4.67 23.98 1.85
C VAL A 512 -3.24 23.90 1.29
N GLY A 513 -2.25 23.69 2.18
CA GLY A 513 -0.87 23.49 1.81
C GLY A 513 -0.07 24.76 1.49
N ALA A 514 -0.58 25.97 1.74
CA ALA A 514 0.23 27.17 1.64
C ALA A 514 1.19 27.28 2.83
N TRP A 515 2.38 27.82 2.59
CA TRP A 515 3.38 28.02 3.65
C TRP A 515 3.03 29.22 4.52
N ARG A 516 3.23 29.08 5.84
CA ARG A 516 3.03 30.14 6.83
C ARG A 516 4.11 30.09 7.92
N GLU A 517 4.56 31.24 8.39
CA GLU A 517 5.56 31.38 9.45
C GLU A 517 4.94 31.72 10.81
N SER A 518 3.69 32.16 10.80
CA SER A 518 2.96 32.56 12.01
C SER A 518 1.47 32.26 11.91
N GLN A 519 0.82 32.16 13.07
CA GLN A 519 -0.63 32.02 13.19
C GLN A 519 -1.11 32.88 14.38
N GLY A 520 -2.08 33.76 14.13
CA GLY A 520 -2.61 34.66 15.18
C GLY A 520 -1.56 35.57 15.82
N GLY A 521 -0.53 35.98 15.03
CA GLY A 521 0.55 36.84 15.51
C GLY A 521 1.65 36.12 16.31
N LYS A 522 1.55 34.79 16.50
CA LYS A 522 2.59 33.97 17.15
C LYS A 522 3.38 33.19 16.10
N PRO A 523 4.71 33.04 16.23
CA PRO A 523 5.49 32.14 15.36
C PRO A 523 4.93 30.71 15.38
N MET A 524 5.05 30.00 14.24
CA MET A 524 4.67 28.59 14.18
C MET A 524 5.61 27.74 15.02
N ASP A 525 5.06 26.91 15.90
CA ASP A 525 5.80 25.87 16.62
C ASP A 525 5.64 24.54 15.89
N ALA A 526 6.59 24.23 15.03
CA ALA A 526 6.66 22.99 14.26
C ALA A 526 7.65 21.97 14.85
N ALA A 527 8.11 22.17 16.08
CA ALA A 527 8.99 21.25 16.76
C ALA A 527 8.30 19.93 17.11
N GLY A 528 9.02 18.81 17.00
CA GLY A 528 8.56 17.49 17.39
C GLY A 528 9.59 16.77 18.27
N VAL A 529 9.09 15.90 19.15
CA VAL A 529 9.92 14.99 19.97
C VAL A 529 9.35 13.59 19.81
N LEU A 530 10.10 12.70 19.20
CA LEU A 530 9.69 11.30 19.03
C LEU A 530 9.68 10.55 20.39
N PRO A 531 8.98 9.43 20.51
CA PRO A 531 9.04 8.59 21.71
C PRO A 531 10.45 8.13 22.09
N SER A 532 11.37 8.08 21.11
CA SER A 532 12.81 7.82 21.33
C SER A 532 13.55 8.94 22.05
N GLY A 533 12.94 10.12 22.21
CA GLY A 533 13.57 11.33 22.69
C GLY A 533 14.26 12.17 21.61
N GLU A 534 14.30 11.72 20.36
CA GLU A 534 14.87 12.47 19.24
C GLU A 534 14.04 13.71 18.94
N ARG A 535 14.71 14.86 18.85
CA ARG A 535 14.10 16.15 18.56
C ARG A 535 14.33 16.53 17.11
N PHE A 536 13.35 17.17 16.50
CA PHE A 536 13.44 17.70 15.15
C PHE A 536 12.53 18.92 14.98
N GLU A 537 12.75 19.67 13.93
CA GLU A 537 11.99 20.89 13.66
C GLU A 537 11.50 20.95 12.21
N GLY A 538 10.22 21.24 12.07
CA GLY A 538 9.56 21.45 10.79
C GLY A 538 9.59 20.25 9.84
N ALA A 539 9.06 20.46 8.66
CA ALA A 539 9.04 19.46 7.61
C ALA A 539 10.44 18.97 7.21
N ALA A 540 11.44 19.86 7.22
CA ALA A 540 12.82 19.51 6.86
C ALA A 540 13.43 18.51 7.86
N GLY A 541 13.25 18.73 9.17
CA GLY A 541 13.69 17.80 10.20
C GLY A 541 12.98 16.46 10.12
N LEU A 542 11.66 16.48 9.85
CA LEU A 542 10.88 15.26 9.65
C LEU A 542 11.37 14.47 8.44
N LYS A 543 11.62 15.10 7.29
CA LYS A 543 12.17 14.44 6.11
C LYS A 543 13.50 13.75 6.37
N GLN A 544 14.38 14.37 7.17
CA GLN A 544 15.65 13.72 7.58
C GLN A 544 15.41 12.45 8.39
N ILE A 545 14.40 12.45 9.28
CA ILE A 545 14.00 11.23 10.02
C ILE A 545 13.50 10.15 9.06
N LEU A 546 12.63 10.52 8.10
CA LEU A 546 12.12 9.59 7.10
C LEU A 546 13.25 8.99 6.26
N GLN A 547 14.22 9.80 5.83
CA GLN A 547 15.39 9.32 5.07
C GLN A 547 16.25 8.33 5.89
N ARG A 548 16.46 8.57 7.18
CA ARG A 548 17.13 7.61 8.05
C ARG A 548 16.33 6.32 8.25
N SER A 549 15.01 6.41 8.18
CA SER A 549 14.06 5.29 8.30
C SER A 549 13.62 4.71 6.95
N ARG A 550 14.36 4.99 5.86
CA ARG A 550 13.98 4.62 4.49
C ARG A 550 13.63 3.14 4.32
N GLY A 551 14.36 2.25 5.01
CA GLY A 551 14.08 0.81 4.93
C GLY A 551 12.67 0.42 5.42
N ALA A 552 12.13 1.12 6.43
CA ALA A 552 10.75 0.91 6.87
C ALA A 552 9.74 1.41 5.83
N PHE A 553 10.03 2.54 5.18
CA PHE A 553 9.22 3.07 4.08
C PHE A 553 9.20 2.12 2.87
N GLU A 554 10.37 1.67 2.42
CA GLU A 554 10.51 0.74 1.28
C GLU A 554 9.76 -0.57 1.56
N ARG A 555 9.94 -1.10 2.76
CA ARG A 555 9.22 -2.29 3.19
C ARG A 555 7.71 -2.08 3.12
N ASN A 556 7.19 -1.00 3.70
CA ASN A 556 5.76 -0.69 3.63
C ASN A 556 5.28 -0.55 2.18
N MET A 557 6.01 0.17 1.33
CA MET A 557 5.64 0.35 -0.08
C MET A 557 5.58 -0.99 -0.82
N ILE A 558 6.53 -1.90 -0.56
CA ILE A 558 6.53 -3.26 -1.11
C ILE A 558 5.31 -4.04 -0.61
N GLU A 559 5.02 -4.02 0.70
CA GLU A 559 3.87 -4.69 1.30
C GLU A 559 2.54 -4.20 0.71
N GLN A 560 2.37 -2.89 0.57
CA GLN A 560 1.18 -2.29 -0.06
C GLN A 560 1.05 -2.69 -1.53
N MET A 561 2.14 -2.63 -2.29
CA MET A 561 2.11 -3.00 -3.70
C MET A 561 1.90 -4.51 -3.92
N MET A 562 2.47 -5.36 -3.05
CA MET A 562 2.18 -6.81 -3.05
C MET A 562 0.73 -7.09 -2.71
N ALA A 563 0.16 -6.44 -1.70
CA ALA A 563 -1.25 -6.60 -1.34
C ALA A 563 -2.17 -6.25 -2.52
N TYR A 564 -1.89 -5.14 -3.20
CA TYR A 564 -2.61 -4.73 -4.41
C TYR A 564 -2.46 -5.75 -5.55
N ALA A 565 -1.24 -6.20 -5.84
CA ALA A 565 -0.93 -7.14 -6.93
C ALA A 565 -1.55 -8.52 -6.71
N LEU A 566 -1.46 -9.03 -5.47
CA LEU A 566 -1.97 -10.35 -5.08
C LEU A 566 -3.49 -10.35 -4.81
N GLY A 567 -4.09 -9.18 -4.56
CA GLY A 567 -5.51 -9.05 -4.21
C GLY A 567 -5.87 -9.63 -2.84
N ARG A 568 -4.92 -9.60 -1.91
CA ARG A 568 -5.06 -10.03 -0.51
C ARG A 568 -4.06 -9.31 0.38
N ASP A 569 -4.33 -9.28 1.66
CA ASP A 569 -3.36 -8.77 2.62
C ASP A 569 -2.08 -9.63 2.62
N VAL A 570 -0.95 -8.95 2.83
CA VAL A 570 0.35 -9.59 3.03
C VAL A 570 0.33 -10.40 4.33
N GLN A 571 0.94 -11.58 4.29
CA GLN A 571 1.01 -12.51 5.40
C GLN A 571 2.46 -12.87 5.72
N ASP A 572 2.67 -13.52 6.86
CA ASP A 572 4.01 -13.92 7.31
C ASP A 572 4.76 -14.79 6.29
N TYR A 573 4.05 -15.58 5.50
CA TYR A 573 4.68 -16.40 4.46
C TYR A 573 5.16 -15.61 3.23
N ASP A 574 4.81 -14.33 3.11
CA ASP A 574 5.32 -13.42 2.07
C ASP A 574 6.65 -12.75 2.48
N GLU A 575 7.07 -12.89 3.74
CA GLU A 575 8.22 -12.21 4.32
C GLU A 575 9.52 -12.43 3.55
N CYS A 576 9.75 -13.65 3.06
CA CYS A 576 10.97 -13.94 2.31
C CYS A 576 11.03 -13.18 0.99
N ALA A 577 9.89 -13.11 0.28
CA ALA A 577 9.81 -12.30 -0.94
C ALA A 577 10.03 -10.81 -0.67
N ILE A 578 9.47 -10.30 0.44
CA ILE A 578 9.65 -8.89 0.83
C ILE A 578 11.13 -8.59 1.09
N ARG A 579 11.83 -9.45 1.86
CA ARG A 579 13.27 -9.27 2.15
C ARG A 579 14.13 -9.30 0.90
N GLU A 580 13.85 -10.23 -0.02
CA GLU A 580 14.55 -10.30 -1.30
C GLU A 580 14.35 -9.00 -2.12
N ILE A 581 13.14 -8.46 -2.14
CA ILE A 581 12.84 -7.23 -2.88
C ILE A 581 13.51 -6.02 -2.21
N VAL A 582 13.49 -5.90 -0.88
CA VAL A 582 14.21 -4.84 -0.14
C VAL A 582 15.70 -4.89 -0.46
N ALA A 583 16.32 -6.07 -0.37
CA ALA A 583 17.74 -6.25 -0.67
C ALA A 583 18.07 -5.94 -2.16
N ALA A 584 17.13 -6.21 -3.07
CA ALA A 584 17.29 -5.85 -4.48
C ALA A 584 17.21 -4.33 -4.71
N LEU A 585 16.30 -3.62 -4.00
CA LEU A 585 16.20 -2.16 -4.06
C LEU A 585 17.49 -1.48 -3.60
N GLU A 586 18.04 -1.89 -2.47
CA GLU A 586 19.31 -1.34 -1.94
C GLU A 586 20.47 -1.46 -2.94
N LYS A 587 20.50 -2.55 -3.74
CA LYS A 587 21.54 -2.82 -4.74
C LYS A 587 21.32 -2.10 -6.08
N ASN A 588 20.13 -1.57 -6.33
CA ASN A 588 19.73 -1.03 -7.63
C ASN A 588 19.20 0.41 -7.51
N ASP A 589 19.87 1.27 -6.73
CA ASP A 589 19.56 2.71 -6.59
C ASP A 589 18.10 2.98 -6.22
N HIS A 590 17.47 2.05 -5.49
CA HIS A 590 16.07 2.15 -5.04
C HIS A 590 15.07 2.39 -6.19
N ARG A 591 15.34 1.86 -7.39
CA ARG A 591 14.55 2.10 -8.61
C ARG A 591 13.16 1.48 -8.53
N PHE A 592 12.17 2.22 -9.04
CA PHE A 592 10.77 1.77 -9.07
C PHE A 592 10.60 0.43 -9.80
N SER A 593 11.26 0.26 -10.96
CA SER A 593 11.18 -0.99 -11.73
C SER A 593 11.73 -2.18 -10.97
N THR A 594 12.77 -2.01 -10.14
CA THR A 594 13.35 -3.10 -9.32
C THR A 594 12.31 -3.67 -8.36
N MET A 595 11.53 -2.82 -7.70
CA MET A 595 10.44 -3.25 -6.82
C MET A 595 9.37 -4.04 -7.59
N VAL A 596 8.89 -3.50 -8.70
CA VAL A 596 7.85 -4.15 -9.51
C VAL A 596 8.32 -5.49 -10.07
N ILE A 597 9.54 -5.55 -10.61
CA ILE A 597 10.15 -6.78 -11.13
C ILE A 597 10.31 -7.81 -10.00
N GLY A 598 10.76 -7.38 -8.83
CA GLY A 598 10.88 -8.24 -7.65
C GLY A 598 9.53 -8.85 -7.25
N ILE A 599 8.45 -8.06 -7.23
CA ILE A 599 7.09 -8.56 -6.94
C ILE A 599 6.66 -9.58 -8.00
N VAL A 600 6.84 -9.28 -9.29
CA VAL A 600 6.43 -10.18 -10.39
C VAL A 600 7.24 -11.48 -10.40
N LYS A 601 8.51 -11.42 -10.02
CA LYS A 601 9.37 -12.61 -9.90
C LYS A 601 9.18 -13.39 -8.60
N SER A 602 8.48 -12.84 -7.62
CA SER A 602 8.29 -13.46 -6.31
C SER A 602 7.48 -14.75 -6.38
N PHE A 603 7.76 -15.65 -5.44
CA PHE A 603 7.05 -16.93 -5.32
C PHE A 603 5.53 -16.76 -5.22
N PRO A 604 4.96 -15.88 -4.36
CA PRO A 604 3.51 -15.72 -4.26
C PRO A 604 2.85 -15.15 -5.51
N PHE A 605 3.58 -14.39 -6.34
CA PHE A 605 3.05 -13.86 -7.59
C PHE A 605 3.01 -14.90 -8.71
N GLN A 606 3.98 -15.81 -8.77
CA GLN A 606 4.08 -16.80 -9.85
C GLN A 606 3.44 -18.14 -9.53
N ASN A 607 3.13 -18.40 -8.27
CA ASN A 607 2.64 -19.70 -7.84
C ASN A 607 1.25 -19.63 -7.21
N ARG A 608 0.63 -20.80 -7.14
CA ARG A 608 -0.64 -21.07 -6.49
C ARG A 608 -0.58 -22.44 -5.80
N LYS A 609 -1.45 -22.65 -4.81
CA LYS A 609 -1.78 -23.98 -4.30
C LYS A 609 -3.31 -24.14 -4.30
N ASN A 610 -3.78 -25.38 -4.33
CA ASN A 610 -5.20 -25.66 -4.17
C ASN A 610 -5.64 -25.44 -2.71
N SER A 611 -6.94 -25.21 -2.52
CA SER A 611 -7.53 -25.30 -1.18
C SER A 611 -7.28 -26.69 -0.61
N GLU A 612 -6.90 -26.77 0.66
CA GLU A 612 -6.92 -28.04 1.37
C GLU A 612 -8.37 -28.54 1.37
N SER A 613 -8.62 -29.74 0.82
CA SER A 613 -9.91 -30.38 1.00
C SER A 613 -10.12 -30.53 2.50
N LYS A 614 -11.15 -29.93 3.04
CA LYS A 614 -11.63 -30.31 4.36
C LYS A 614 -12.29 -31.67 4.16
N ASP A 615 -11.51 -32.74 4.36
CA ASP A 615 -12.06 -34.08 4.57
C ASP A 615 -12.84 -34.14 5.88
#